data_10e8a50666b918c657cb2fdb900b8b4a
#
_entry.id   10e8a50666b918c657cb2fdb900b8b4a
#
_cell.length_a   1.000
_cell.length_b   1.000
_cell.length_c   1.000
_cell.angle_alpha   90.00
_cell.angle_beta   90.00
_cell.angle_gamma   90.00
#
_symmetry.space_group_name_H-M   'P 1'
#
loop_
_entity.id
_entity.type
_entity.pdbx_description
1 polymer ?
#
loop_
_entity_poly.entity_id
_entity_poly.type
_entity_poly.pdbx_seq_one_letter_code
_entity_poly.pdbx_strand_id
1 'polypeptide(L)'
;GYHVTSQKFDPYINIDPGTMNPIQHGEVFVTDDGAETDLDLGHYERFIDEGLNKKSNVTTGKVYWSILSKERRGDYGGNTVQVIPHVTNEIKSRFYRSEDPSDQEVAIIEIGGTVGDIESQPFLEALRQFQHEVGHENCILIHVTLIPYLKSSGELKTKPTQASVKDLQGMGIQPDILVCRSDYPLDDGIKRKIAQFCNVDRSRVIQNLDAEVLYE
;
A
#
# COMPACT_ATOMS: atom_id res chain seq x y z
N GLY A 1 7.68 -4.25 23.05
CA GLY A 1 7.03 -4.32 21.74
C GLY A 1 8.07 -4.43 20.63
N TYR A 2 7.64 -4.62 19.39
CA TYR A 2 8.53 -4.57 18.23
C TYR A 2 8.81 -3.10 17.85
N HIS A 3 9.99 -2.82 17.33
CA HIS A 3 10.27 -1.56 16.66
C HIS A 3 9.66 -1.59 15.26
N VAL A 4 8.71 -0.70 15.02
CA VAL A 4 7.90 -0.67 13.79
C VAL A 4 8.17 0.62 13.04
N THR A 5 8.39 0.54 11.74
CA THR A 5 8.36 1.71 10.85
C THR A 5 7.19 1.63 9.87
N SER A 6 6.74 2.78 9.39
CA SER A 6 5.64 2.84 8.44
C SER A 6 6.02 3.67 7.22
N GLN A 7 5.63 3.21 6.03
CA GLN A 7 5.81 3.93 4.78
C GLN A 7 4.52 3.91 3.98
N LYS A 8 4.21 5.06 3.33
CA LYS A 8 3.12 5.20 2.39
C LYS A 8 3.65 5.45 0.99
N PHE A 9 3.15 4.68 0.03
CA PHE A 9 3.44 4.83 -1.38
C PHE A 9 2.19 5.28 -2.12
N ASP A 10 2.23 6.51 -2.63
CA ASP A 10 1.11 7.15 -3.32
C ASP A 10 1.34 7.16 -4.83
N PRO A 11 0.42 6.60 -5.63
CA PRO A 11 0.62 6.46 -7.08
C PRO A 11 0.41 7.76 -7.87
N TYR A 12 0.01 8.86 -7.25
CA TYR A 12 -0.14 10.13 -7.96
C TYR A 12 1.22 10.72 -8.38
N ILE A 13 1.21 11.56 -9.46
CA ILE A 13 2.42 12.12 -10.08
C ILE A 13 2.96 13.35 -9.35
N ASN A 14 2.22 13.95 -8.44
CA ASN A 14 2.71 15.06 -7.63
C ASN A 14 3.96 14.64 -6.85
N ILE A 15 4.92 15.56 -6.67
CA ILE A 15 6.12 15.31 -5.85
C ILE A 15 5.72 15.09 -4.39
N ASP A 16 4.82 15.92 -3.89
CA ASP A 16 4.22 15.86 -2.57
C ASP A 16 2.80 16.46 -2.63
N PRO A 17 2.00 16.36 -1.57
CA PRO A 17 0.65 16.89 -1.55
C PRO A 17 0.55 18.38 -1.24
N GLY A 18 1.66 19.10 -1.00
CA GLY A 18 1.65 20.49 -0.52
C GLY A 18 0.96 21.49 -1.44
N THR A 19 0.93 21.22 -2.76
CA THR A 19 0.21 22.06 -3.74
C THR A 19 -1.13 21.48 -4.20
N MET A 20 -1.55 20.35 -3.64
CA MET A 20 -2.80 19.70 -4.01
C MET A 20 -4.00 20.42 -3.40
N ASN A 21 -5.14 20.32 -4.09
CA ASN A 21 -6.39 20.92 -3.61
C ASN A 21 -6.89 20.16 -2.36
N PRO A 22 -7.03 20.83 -1.19
CA PRO A 22 -7.45 20.17 0.04
C PRO A 22 -8.85 19.52 -0.04
N ILE A 23 -9.74 20.06 -0.89
CA ILE A 23 -11.09 19.51 -1.08
C ILE A 23 -11.04 18.14 -1.80
N GLN A 24 -10.07 17.96 -2.69
CA GLN A 24 -9.91 16.71 -3.45
C GLN A 24 -9.03 15.68 -2.75
N HIS A 25 -7.99 16.15 -2.06
CA HIS A 25 -6.95 15.28 -1.48
C HIS A 25 -7.02 15.15 0.05
N GLY A 26 -7.64 16.12 0.71
CA GLY A 26 -7.61 16.25 2.17
C GLY A 26 -6.50 17.18 2.65
N GLU A 27 -6.29 17.20 3.96
CA GLU A 27 -5.27 18.02 4.61
C GLU A 27 -3.88 17.41 4.41
N VAL A 28 -2.86 18.27 4.46
CA VAL A 28 -1.45 17.87 4.39
C VAL A 28 -0.94 17.68 5.81
N PHE A 29 -0.25 16.56 6.06
CA PHE A 29 0.50 16.35 7.29
C PHE A 29 1.96 16.73 7.07
N VAL A 30 2.53 17.46 8.03
CA VAL A 30 3.94 17.87 7.98
C VAL A 30 4.71 17.14 9.07
N THR A 31 5.71 16.39 8.67
CA THR A 31 6.58 15.66 9.58
C THR A 31 7.56 16.61 10.30
N ASP A 32 8.19 16.16 11.39
CA ASP A 32 9.13 16.98 12.17
C ASP A 32 10.34 17.44 11.34
N ASP A 33 10.74 16.69 10.31
CA ASP A 33 11.81 17.08 9.38
C ASP A 33 11.33 18.01 8.25
N GLY A 34 10.06 18.50 8.32
CA GLY A 34 9.48 19.48 7.41
C GLY A 34 8.98 18.92 6.09
N ALA A 35 8.83 17.60 5.94
CA ALA A 35 8.27 17.02 4.74
C ALA A 35 6.73 17.16 4.71
N GLU A 36 6.19 17.66 3.61
CA GLU A 36 4.77 17.65 3.32
C GLU A 36 4.37 16.28 2.82
N THR A 37 3.39 15.67 3.49
CA THR A 37 3.00 14.26 3.27
C THR A 37 1.50 14.09 3.27
N ASP A 38 1.05 12.91 2.88
CA ASP A 38 -0.34 12.50 3.01
C ASP A 38 -0.76 12.49 4.49
N LEU A 39 -2.04 12.83 4.74
CA LEU A 39 -2.61 12.91 6.09
C LEU A 39 -2.52 11.57 6.84
N ASP A 40 -2.51 10.45 6.13
CA ASP A 40 -2.43 9.12 6.73
C ASP A 40 -1.18 8.94 7.60
N LEU A 41 -0.08 9.65 7.30
CA LEU A 41 1.13 9.59 8.12
C LEU A 41 0.88 10.08 9.54
N GLY A 42 0.04 11.07 9.73
CA GLY A 42 -0.36 11.54 11.06
C GLY A 42 -1.14 10.47 11.84
N HIS A 43 -1.94 9.67 11.16
CA HIS A 43 -2.59 8.52 11.78
C HIS A 43 -1.58 7.42 12.12
N TYR A 44 -0.61 7.15 11.25
CA TYR A 44 0.42 6.13 11.53
C TYR A 44 1.23 6.50 12.76
N GLU A 45 1.76 7.74 12.86
CA GLU A 45 2.48 8.22 14.04
C GLU A 45 1.67 8.01 15.32
N ARG A 46 0.37 8.29 15.27
CA ARG A 46 -0.53 8.13 16.41
C ARG A 46 -0.69 6.67 16.85
N PHE A 47 -0.72 5.72 15.89
CA PHE A 47 -0.87 4.30 16.20
C PHE A 47 0.43 3.63 16.66
N ILE A 48 1.58 4.04 16.06
CA ILE A 48 2.86 3.41 16.38
C ILE A 48 3.63 4.14 17.50
N ASP A 49 3.19 5.36 17.86
CA ASP A 49 3.84 6.24 18.85
C ASP A 49 5.31 6.58 18.49
N GLU A 50 5.59 6.70 17.19
CA GLU A 50 6.90 7.01 16.61
C GLU A 50 6.76 8.10 15.55
N GLY A 51 7.71 9.06 15.52
CA GLY A 51 7.77 10.09 14.50
C GLY A 51 8.20 9.54 13.15
N LEU A 52 7.48 9.92 12.10
CA LEU A 52 7.82 9.60 10.71
C LEU A 52 8.59 10.76 10.06
N ASN A 53 9.17 10.53 8.90
CA ASN A 53 10.00 11.50 8.22
C ASN A 53 9.80 11.46 6.68
N LYS A 54 10.57 12.26 5.95
CA LYS A 54 10.51 12.36 4.48
C LYS A 54 10.70 11.05 3.72
N LYS A 55 11.25 10.00 4.34
CA LYS A 55 11.38 8.68 3.71
C LYS A 55 10.11 7.86 3.84
N SER A 56 9.21 8.26 4.74
CA SER A 56 7.97 7.55 5.04
C SER A 56 6.87 7.81 4.02
N ASN A 57 6.99 8.83 3.16
CA ASN A 57 6.03 9.09 2.07
C ASN A 57 6.75 9.13 0.71
N VAL A 58 6.35 8.23 -0.17
CA VAL A 58 6.90 8.07 -1.52
C VAL A 58 5.79 8.23 -2.56
N THR A 59 5.95 9.20 -3.46
CA THR A 59 5.02 9.42 -4.57
C THR A 59 5.61 8.94 -5.90
N THR A 60 4.79 8.69 -6.89
CA THR A 60 5.24 8.46 -8.26
C THR A 60 6.13 9.60 -8.74
N GLY A 61 5.76 10.85 -8.42
CA GLY A 61 6.57 12.02 -8.76
C GLY A 61 7.98 11.97 -8.20
N LYS A 62 8.15 11.63 -6.93
CA LYS A 62 9.47 11.45 -6.31
C LYS A 62 10.30 10.36 -6.97
N VAL A 63 9.66 9.24 -7.35
CA VAL A 63 10.31 8.12 -8.04
C VAL A 63 10.84 8.56 -9.41
N TYR A 64 9.96 9.12 -10.23
CA TYR A 64 10.34 9.55 -11.60
C TYR A 64 11.32 10.72 -11.58
N TRP A 65 11.17 11.66 -10.65
CA TRP A 65 12.15 12.75 -10.49
C TRP A 65 13.56 12.22 -10.19
N SER A 66 13.66 11.22 -9.32
CA SER A 66 14.95 10.56 -9.04
C SER A 66 15.53 9.92 -10.30
N ILE A 67 14.73 9.18 -11.05
CA ILE A 67 15.16 8.48 -12.26
C ILE A 67 15.60 9.46 -13.35
N LEU A 68 14.79 10.47 -13.64
CA LEU A 68 15.09 11.48 -14.66
C LEU A 68 16.33 12.29 -14.28
N SER A 69 16.50 12.62 -12.99
CA SER A 69 17.71 13.30 -12.51
C SER A 69 18.96 12.44 -12.68
N LYS A 70 18.88 11.14 -12.42
CA LYS A 70 19.98 10.17 -12.66
C LYS A 70 20.29 10.05 -14.15
N GLU A 71 19.26 9.98 -14.99
CA GLU A 71 19.43 9.94 -16.45
C GLU A 71 20.17 11.17 -16.95
N ARG A 72 19.76 12.37 -16.55
CA ARG A 72 20.38 13.63 -16.98
C ARG A 72 21.83 13.76 -16.51
N ARG A 73 22.22 13.13 -15.41
CA ARG A 73 23.63 13.09 -14.94
C ARG A 73 24.47 11.99 -15.66
N GLY A 74 23.83 11.11 -16.45
CA GLY A 74 24.52 10.04 -17.14
C GLY A 74 24.73 8.78 -16.26
N ASP A 75 24.04 8.65 -15.14
CA ASP A 75 24.23 7.55 -14.18
C ASP A 75 23.87 6.18 -14.80
N TYR A 76 23.13 6.15 -15.90
CA TYR A 76 22.76 4.93 -16.62
C TYR A 76 23.70 4.58 -17.80
N GLY A 77 24.79 5.35 -18.00
CA GLY A 77 25.83 5.03 -19.00
C GLY A 77 25.30 4.99 -20.45
N GLY A 78 24.26 5.76 -20.78
CA GLY A 78 23.65 5.78 -22.11
C GLY A 78 22.66 4.63 -22.39
N ASN A 79 22.38 3.77 -21.42
CA ASN A 79 21.39 2.71 -21.58
C ASN A 79 19.97 3.29 -21.64
N THR A 80 19.07 2.58 -22.34
CA THR A 80 17.64 2.89 -22.35
C THR A 80 17.05 2.71 -20.96
N VAL A 81 16.43 3.76 -20.42
CA VAL A 81 15.76 3.73 -19.12
C VAL A 81 14.30 3.32 -19.30
N GLN A 82 13.87 2.29 -18.59
CA GLN A 82 12.55 1.65 -18.75
C GLN A 82 11.85 1.51 -17.39
N VAL A 83 10.53 1.23 -17.40
CA VAL A 83 9.79 0.97 -16.16
C VAL A 83 10.39 -0.25 -15.44
N ILE A 84 10.60 -1.34 -16.17
CA ILE A 84 11.35 -2.51 -15.68
C ILE A 84 12.70 -2.51 -16.40
N PRO A 85 13.82 -2.48 -15.69
CA PRO A 85 13.99 -2.58 -14.23
C PRO A 85 14.14 -1.24 -13.48
N HIS A 86 14.20 -0.08 -14.17
CA HIS A 86 14.69 1.15 -13.55
C HIS A 86 13.69 1.76 -12.54
N VAL A 87 12.40 1.87 -12.93
CA VAL A 87 11.35 2.37 -12.01
C VAL A 87 11.11 1.38 -10.89
N THR A 88 11.00 0.09 -11.20
CA THR A 88 10.78 -0.95 -10.18
C THR A 88 11.94 -1.04 -9.20
N ASN A 89 13.20 -0.93 -9.67
CA ASN A 89 14.37 -0.91 -8.78
C ASN A 89 14.42 0.34 -7.90
N GLU A 90 14.04 1.51 -8.42
CA GLU A 90 13.94 2.74 -7.60
C GLU A 90 12.88 2.58 -6.51
N ILE A 91 11.72 2.01 -6.84
CA ILE A 91 10.65 1.74 -5.86
C ILE A 91 11.15 0.75 -4.80
N LYS A 92 11.72 -0.40 -5.22
CA LYS A 92 12.27 -1.40 -4.29
C LYS A 92 13.35 -0.80 -3.38
N SER A 93 14.23 0.04 -3.94
CA SER A 93 15.25 0.73 -3.12
C SER A 93 14.65 1.57 -2.00
N ARG A 94 13.41 2.04 -2.16
CA ARG A 94 12.71 2.81 -1.14
C ARG A 94 12.03 1.91 -0.11
N PHE A 95 11.60 0.72 -0.47
CA PHE A 95 11.16 -0.30 0.51
C PHE A 95 12.28 -0.63 1.51
N TYR A 96 13.54 -0.73 1.04
CA TYR A 96 14.70 -0.98 1.89
C TYR A 96 15.20 0.24 2.69
N ARG A 97 14.70 1.45 2.39
CA ARG A 97 15.13 2.69 3.05
C ARG A 97 14.32 3.04 4.30
N SER A 98 13.50 2.13 4.78
CA SER A 98 13.03 2.25 6.15
C SER A 98 14.24 2.48 7.05
N GLU A 99 14.12 3.28 8.11
CA GLU A 99 15.23 3.80 8.91
C GLU A 99 16.22 2.74 9.40
N ASP A 100 17.26 3.17 10.08
CA ASP A 100 18.44 2.40 10.46
C ASP A 100 18.20 0.89 10.61
N PRO A 101 18.74 0.04 9.70
CA PRO A 101 18.47 -1.39 9.69
C PRO A 101 18.87 -2.12 10.98
N SER A 102 19.62 -1.46 11.85
CA SER A 102 20.10 -2.04 13.11
C SER A 102 19.03 -2.15 14.20
N ASP A 103 17.92 -1.39 14.08
CA ASP A 103 16.94 -1.25 15.17
C ASP A 103 15.50 -1.62 14.78
N GLN A 104 15.23 -1.92 13.50
CA GLN A 104 13.86 -2.20 13.04
C GLN A 104 13.60 -3.68 12.87
N GLU A 105 12.51 -4.13 13.49
CA GLU A 105 12.07 -5.52 13.41
C GLU A 105 10.93 -5.72 12.40
N VAL A 106 10.09 -4.70 12.20
CA VAL A 106 8.92 -4.76 11.31
C VAL A 106 8.79 -3.47 10.51
N ALA A 107 8.65 -3.59 9.20
CA ALA A 107 8.28 -2.49 8.31
C ALA A 107 6.84 -2.68 7.78
N ILE A 108 5.98 -1.69 7.98
CA ILE A 108 4.64 -1.66 7.42
C ILE A 108 4.67 -0.74 6.20
N ILE A 109 4.41 -1.30 5.03
CA ILE A 109 4.40 -0.57 3.77
C ILE A 109 2.99 -0.58 3.20
N GLU A 110 2.38 0.59 3.10
CA GLU A 110 1.10 0.76 2.42
C GLU A 110 1.34 1.22 0.98
N ILE A 111 0.76 0.49 0.03
CA ILE A 111 0.68 0.91 -1.37
C ILE A 111 -0.73 1.47 -1.61
N GLY A 112 -0.81 2.77 -1.82
CA GLY A 112 -2.06 3.48 -2.08
C GLY A 112 -2.62 3.19 -3.48
N GLY A 113 -3.85 3.64 -3.69
CA GLY A 113 -4.59 3.44 -4.93
C GLY A 113 -5.33 2.11 -5.00
N THR A 114 -6.07 1.93 -6.09
CA THR A 114 -6.89 0.74 -6.33
C THR A 114 -6.12 -0.28 -7.15
N VAL A 115 -6.19 -1.55 -6.78
CA VAL A 115 -5.65 -2.64 -7.61
C VAL A 115 -6.38 -2.64 -8.96
N GLY A 116 -5.60 -2.66 -10.03
CA GLY A 116 -6.11 -2.56 -11.40
C GLY A 116 -5.93 -1.18 -12.04
N ASP A 117 -5.73 -0.13 -11.25
CA ASP A 117 -5.43 1.20 -11.78
C ASP A 117 -4.03 1.25 -12.40
N ILE A 118 -3.91 1.95 -13.53
CA ILE A 118 -2.66 2.08 -14.29
C ILE A 118 -1.55 2.67 -13.41
N GLU A 119 -1.88 3.66 -12.60
CA GLU A 119 -0.94 4.36 -11.73
C GLU A 119 -0.28 3.45 -10.69
N SER A 120 -1.00 2.43 -10.23
CA SER A 120 -0.52 1.51 -9.20
C SER A 120 0.36 0.38 -9.76
N GLN A 121 0.30 0.11 -11.06
CA GLN A 121 0.99 -1.04 -11.67
C GLN A 121 2.50 -1.09 -11.40
N PRO A 122 3.29 0.00 -11.53
CA PRO A 122 4.72 -0.05 -11.24
C PRO A 122 5.03 -0.41 -9.78
N PHE A 123 4.19 0.03 -8.84
CA PHE A 123 4.35 -0.28 -7.42
C PHE A 123 4.03 -1.76 -7.14
N LEU A 124 2.96 -2.29 -7.73
CA LEU A 124 2.59 -3.69 -7.58
C LEU A 124 3.62 -4.61 -8.24
N GLU A 125 4.14 -4.24 -9.42
CA GLU A 125 5.24 -5.00 -10.04
C GLU A 125 6.51 -4.96 -9.18
N ALA A 126 6.86 -3.82 -8.60
CA ALA A 126 7.97 -3.71 -7.67
C ALA A 126 7.76 -4.58 -6.42
N LEU A 127 6.54 -4.59 -5.86
CA LEU A 127 6.17 -5.44 -4.72
C LEU A 127 6.32 -6.93 -5.06
N ARG A 128 5.85 -7.37 -6.23
CA ARG A 128 5.99 -8.76 -6.69
C ARG A 128 7.46 -9.17 -6.77
N GLN A 129 8.31 -8.32 -7.34
CA GLN A 129 9.75 -8.56 -7.40
C GLN A 129 10.38 -8.56 -6.01
N PHE A 130 10.01 -7.62 -5.16
CA PHE A 130 10.51 -7.48 -3.79
C PHE A 130 10.20 -8.73 -2.95
N GLN A 131 8.96 -9.22 -2.98
CA GLN A 131 8.58 -10.43 -2.25
C GLN A 131 9.41 -11.64 -2.69
N HIS A 132 9.71 -11.74 -3.99
CA HIS A 132 10.57 -12.80 -4.51
C HIS A 132 12.02 -12.66 -4.04
N GLU A 133 12.53 -11.43 -3.94
CA GLU A 133 13.91 -11.14 -3.51
C GLU A 133 14.12 -11.41 -2.01
N VAL A 134 13.17 -11.01 -1.17
CA VAL A 134 13.30 -11.17 0.29
C VAL A 134 12.82 -12.53 0.80
N GLY A 135 12.06 -13.27 0.01
CA GLY A 135 11.41 -14.52 0.39
C GLY A 135 10.04 -14.31 1.05
N HIS A 136 9.13 -15.26 0.80
CA HIS A 136 7.76 -15.21 1.34
C HIS A 136 7.71 -15.23 2.86
N GLU A 137 8.69 -15.82 3.52
CA GLU A 137 8.82 -15.89 4.96
C GLU A 137 9.13 -14.53 5.61
N ASN A 138 9.62 -13.58 4.82
CA ASN A 138 10.00 -12.23 5.27
C ASN A 138 9.03 -11.14 4.80
N CYS A 139 7.98 -11.49 4.06
CA CYS A 139 7.04 -10.51 3.49
C CYS A 139 5.62 -11.05 3.52
N ILE A 140 4.76 -10.43 4.32
CA ILE A 140 3.32 -10.75 4.41
C ILE A 140 2.55 -9.75 3.56
N LEU A 141 1.71 -10.24 2.65
CA LEU A 141 0.85 -9.43 1.81
C LEU A 141 -0.57 -9.37 2.36
N ILE A 142 -0.96 -8.19 2.79
CA ILE A 142 -2.31 -7.90 3.31
C ILE A 142 -3.06 -7.10 2.25
N HIS A 143 -4.18 -7.62 1.77
CA HIS A 143 -5.02 -6.93 0.81
C HIS A 143 -6.31 -6.43 1.47
N VAL A 144 -6.49 -5.11 1.44
CA VAL A 144 -7.70 -4.46 1.99
C VAL A 144 -8.74 -4.37 0.88
N THR A 145 -9.94 -4.84 1.15
CA THR A 145 -11.04 -4.88 0.18
C THR A 145 -12.34 -4.34 0.77
N LEU A 146 -13.31 -4.06 -0.09
CA LEU A 146 -14.63 -3.58 0.30
C LEU A 146 -15.68 -4.66 0.06
N ILE A 147 -16.56 -4.87 1.05
CA ILE A 147 -17.77 -5.69 0.94
C ILE A 147 -18.97 -4.79 1.12
N PRO A 148 -19.52 -4.24 0.04
CA PRO A 148 -20.65 -3.32 0.12
C PRO A 148 -21.94 -4.03 0.51
N TYR A 149 -22.77 -3.33 1.29
CA TYR A 149 -24.13 -3.74 1.58
C TYR A 149 -25.10 -3.09 0.59
N LEU A 150 -25.88 -3.92 -0.10
CA LEU A 150 -26.91 -3.44 -1.01
C LEU A 150 -28.25 -3.31 -0.27
N LYS A 151 -28.64 -2.09 0.07
CA LYS A 151 -29.90 -1.79 0.76
C LYS A 151 -31.12 -2.35 0.02
N SER A 152 -31.10 -2.36 -1.32
CA SER A 152 -32.22 -2.83 -2.15
C SER A 152 -32.48 -4.33 -2.04
N SER A 153 -31.45 -5.14 -1.84
CA SER A 153 -31.54 -6.60 -1.70
C SER A 153 -31.30 -7.10 -0.29
N GLY A 154 -30.90 -6.22 0.64
CA GLY A 154 -30.63 -6.59 2.03
C GLY A 154 -29.45 -7.54 2.21
N GLU A 155 -28.43 -7.46 1.35
CA GLU A 155 -27.33 -8.41 1.36
C GLU A 155 -25.95 -7.78 1.16
N LEU A 156 -24.93 -8.42 1.73
CA LEU A 156 -23.53 -8.12 1.50
C LEU A 156 -23.06 -8.76 0.18
N LYS A 157 -22.31 -7.99 -0.62
CA LYS A 157 -21.78 -8.43 -1.92
C LYS A 157 -20.28 -8.74 -1.85
N THR A 158 -19.92 -9.99 -2.05
CA THR A 158 -18.52 -10.44 -2.06
C THR A 158 -17.83 -10.30 -3.42
N LYS A 159 -18.58 -10.01 -4.49
CA LYS A 159 -18.03 -9.91 -5.86
C LYS A 159 -16.94 -8.84 -6.02
N PRO A 160 -17.06 -7.62 -5.46
CA PRO A 160 -16.00 -6.63 -5.56
C PRO A 160 -14.67 -7.12 -4.96
N THR A 161 -14.72 -7.74 -3.78
CA THR A 161 -13.54 -8.38 -3.16
C THR A 161 -12.95 -9.48 -4.05
N GLN A 162 -13.77 -10.37 -4.58
CA GLN A 162 -13.31 -11.43 -5.47
C GLN A 162 -12.67 -10.89 -6.75
N ALA A 163 -13.23 -9.83 -7.34
CA ALA A 163 -12.67 -9.18 -8.53
C ALA A 163 -11.31 -8.56 -8.22
N SER A 164 -11.21 -7.76 -7.15
CA SER A 164 -9.97 -7.11 -6.73
C SER A 164 -8.83 -8.11 -6.45
N VAL A 165 -9.15 -9.22 -5.75
CA VAL A 165 -8.16 -10.28 -5.51
C VAL A 165 -7.75 -10.96 -6.81
N LYS A 166 -8.70 -11.20 -7.73
CA LYS A 166 -8.40 -11.80 -9.03
C LYS A 166 -7.47 -10.91 -9.88
N ASP A 167 -7.69 -9.61 -9.86
CA ASP A 167 -6.82 -8.66 -10.56
C ASP A 167 -5.39 -8.70 -9.99
N LEU A 168 -5.26 -8.73 -8.66
CA LEU A 168 -3.97 -8.86 -7.98
C LEU A 168 -3.27 -10.19 -8.33
N GLN A 169 -4.01 -11.30 -8.31
CA GLN A 169 -3.51 -12.62 -8.72
C GLN A 169 -3.09 -12.64 -10.20
N GLY A 170 -3.81 -11.91 -11.06
CA GLY A 170 -3.46 -11.73 -12.47
C GLY A 170 -2.09 -11.05 -12.67
N MET A 171 -1.66 -10.27 -11.70
CA MET A 171 -0.32 -9.64 -11.66
C MET A 171 0.74 -10.55 -11.01
N GLY A 172 0.40 -11.77 -10.63
CA GLY A 172 1.31 -12.72 -9.97
C GLY A 172 1.49 -12.50 -8.46
N ILE A 173 0.55 -11.80 -7.82
CA ILE A 173 0.58 -11.51 -6.39
C ILE A 173 -0.56 -12.26 -5.70
N GLN A 174 -0.23 -13.15 -4.76
CA GLN A 174 -1.21 -13.84 -3.92
C GLN A 174 -1.22 -13.17 -2.53
N PRO A 175 -2.34 -12.58 -2.09
CA PRO A 175 -2.41 -12.04 -0.73
C PRO A 175 -2.41 -13.18 0.30
N ASP A 176 -1.74 -12.95 1.42
CA ASP A 176 -1.73 -13.88 2.56
C ASP A 176 -2.93 -13.66 3.46
N ILE A 177 -3.35 -12.41 3.61
CA ILE A 177 -4.47 -12.00 4.48
C ILE A 177 -5.39 -11.05 3.70
N LEU A 178 -6.69 -11.23 3.86
CA LEU A 178 -7.70 -10.31 3.38
C LEU A 178 -8.33 -9.55 4.54
N VAL A 179 -8.26 -8.23 4.50
CA VAL A 179 -8.97 -7.33 5.41
C VAL A 179 -10.18 -6.78 4.68
N CYS A 180 -11.36 -7.23 5.07
CA CYS A 180 -12.62 -6.94 4.41
C CYS A 180 -13.36 -5.83 5.16
N ARG A 181 -13.36 -4.62 4.61
CA ARG A 181 -14.15 -3.49 5.13
C ARG A 181 -15.62 -3.69 4.81
N SER A 182 -16.48 -3.48 5.79
CA SER A 182 -17.93 -3.65 5.66
C SER A 182 -18.68 -2.87 6.73
N ASP A 183 -19.86 -2.35 6.38
CA ASP A 183 -20.79 -1.70 7.33
C ASP A 183 -21.43 -2.73 8.28
N TYR A 184 -21.46 -3.99 7.92
CA TYR A 184 -22.14 -5.05 8.67
C TYR A 184 -21.23 -6.26 8.93
N PRO A 185 -21.45 -6.99 10.03
CA PRO A 185 -20.66 -8.18 10.35
C PRO A 185 -20.72 -9.24 9.24
N LEU A 186 -19.58 -9.86 8.96
CA LEU A 186 -19.47 -10.97 8.03
C LEU A 186 -19.77 -12.29 8.74
N ASP A 187 -20.83 -12.94 8.32
CA ASP A 187 -21.13 -14.28 8.81
C ASP A 187 -20.11 -15.33 8.29
N ASP A 188 -20.17 -16.49 8.88
CA ASP A 188 -19.26 -17.59 8.56
C ASP A 188 -19.38 -18.10 7.11
N GLY A 189 -20.57 -18.03 6.53
CA GLY A 189 -20.83 -18.41 5.14
C GLY A 189 -20.14 -17.45 4.17
N ILE A 190 -20.21 -16.15 4.45
CA ILE A 190 -19.53 -15.10 3.67
C ILE A 190 -18.01 -15.29 3.74
N LYS A 191 -17.45 -15.48 4.95
CA LYS A 191 -16.00 -15.69 5.14
C LYS A 191 -15.51 -16.95 4.39
N ARG A 192 -16.23 -18.06 4.45
CA ARG A 192 -15.92 -19.29 3.70
C ARG A 192 -15.94 -19.06 2.19
N LYS A 193 -16.96 -18.35 1.70
CA LYS A 193 -17.09 -18.02 0.28
C LYS A 193 -15.90 -17.17 -0.20
N ILE A 194 -15.53 -16.13 0.54
CA ILE A 194 -14.36 -15.29 0.21
C ILE A 194 -13.10 -16.15 0.20
N ALA A 195 -12.85 -16.92 1.25
CA ALA A 195 -11.70 -17.79 1.37
C ALA A 195 -11.52 -18.72 0.16
N GLN A 196 -12.61 -19.37 -0.24
CA GLN A 196 -12.63 -20.29 -1.38
C GLN A 196 -12.31 -19.59 -2.71
N PHE A 197 -12.95 -18.43 -2.98
CA PHE A 197 -12.77 -17.72 -4.26
C PHE A 197 -11.44 -16.96 -4.34
N CYS A 198 -10.86 -16.58 -3.21
CA CYS A 198 -9.63 -15.78 -3.14
C CYS A 198 -8.39 -16.64 -2.83
N ASN A 199 -8.54 -17.95 -2.68
CA ASN A 199 -7.45 -18.87 -2.38
C ASN A 199 -6.66 -18.49 -1.12
N VAL A 200 -7.39 -18.19 -0.03
CA VAL A 200 -6.81 -17.93 1.29
C VAL A 200 -7.47 -18.84 2.33
N ASP A 201 -6.81 -19.09 3.45
CA ASP A 201 -7.45 -19.78 4.56
C ASP A 201 -8.58 -18.91 5.16
N ARG A 202 -9.65 -19.55 5.64
CA ARG A 202 -10.76 -18.85 6.26
C ARG A 202 -10.33 -17.99 7.46
N SER A 203 -9.36 -18.45 8.24
CA SER A 203 -8.82 -17.72 9.39
C SER A 203 -8.11 -16.43 9.01
N ARG A 204 -7.72 -16.29 7.74
CA ARG A 204 -7.06 -15.13 7.16
C ARG A 204 -8.02 -14.15 6.48
N VAL A 205 -9.34 -14.40 6.54
CA VAL A 205 -10.37 -13.45 6.14
C VAL A 205 -10.82 -12.68 7.36
N ILE A 206 -10.27 -11.49 7.51
CA ILE A 206 -10.50 -10.60 8.65
C ILE A 206 -11.56 -9.58 8.28
N GLN A 207 -12.58 -9.44 9.12
CA GLN A 207 -13.54 -8.34 8.96
C GLN A 207 -12.98 -7.06 9.59
N ASN A 208 -13.24 -5.94 8.96
CA ASN A 208 -13.01 -4.61 9.48
C ASN A 208 -14.30 -3.80 9.37
N LEU A 209 -14.98 -3.62 10.49
CA LEU A 209 -16.24 -2.87 10.54
C LEU A 209 -15.97 -1.40 10.73
N ASP A 210 -16.86 -0.57 10.17
CA ASP A 210 -16.85 0.86 10.46
C ASP A 210 -17.14 1.06 11.96
N ALA A 211 -16.29 1.82 12.61
CA ALA A 211 -16.39 2.15 14.02
C ALA A 211 -16.75 3.62 14.22
N GLU A 212 -17.49 3.94 15.29
CA GLU A 212 -17.79 5.33 15.65
C GLU A 212 -16.52 6.08 16.08
N VAL A 213 -15.58 5.38 16.69
CA VAL A 213 -14.29 5.93 17.14
C VAL A 213 -13.16 5.09 16.55
N LEU A 214 -12.32 5.72 15.73
CA LEU A 214 -11.25 5.05 15.00
C LEU A 214 -10.18 4.42 15.90
N TYR A 215 -9.98 4.98 17.10
CA TYR A 215 -8.91 4.59 18.02
C TYR A 215 -9.35 3.69 19.18
N GLU A 216 -10.59 3.21 19.15
CA GLU A 216 -11.15 2.21 20.08
C GLU A 216 -11.21 0.82 19.43
#